data_118acd7d5dbd26babdd09a909fc1cf36
#
_entry.id   118acd7d5dbd26babdd09a909fc1cf36
#
_cell.length_a   1.000
_cell.length_b   1.000
_cell.length_c   1.000
_cell.angle_alpha   90.00
_cell.angle_beta   90.00
_cell.angle_gamma   90.00
#
_symmetry.space_group_name_H-M   'P 1'
#
loop_
_entity.id
_entity.type
_entity.pdbx_description
1 polymer ?
#
loop_
_entity_poly.entity_id
_entity_poly.type
_entity_poly.pdbx_seq_one_letter_code
_entity_poly.pdbx_strand_id
1 'polypeptide(L)'
;MKHLTSACLLIFIALISSLPVRGEHEGKVQILLLGDSTTEGSVPRRLKPEGPHLEQVLEKLLAAEEGLPACHVINSSQSGEYIRRLLDKGRYQKNGAKLPGIDYIFVRYGLNDRAKIKDFSENFPKDFHELIKILHKDHPQALIIPTTVIPFSNEEASKEINDLVRQVAKAEKLKVFDIYPGYAKALENGPNMLNYRRYPLDKIPESFHEWLKPRVNGGRVEIMDNELDALFGHLPGWTGDRHPNLAGYNVIAVETAKYLTPILKVRSQ
;
A
#
# COMPACT_ATOMS: atom_id res chain seq x y z
N MET A 1 -35.07 26.06 69.77
CA MET A 1 -35.29 25.28 68.53
C MET A 1 -34.45 25.87 67.43
N LYS A 2 -33.33 25.23 67.11
CA LYS A 2 -32.36 25.70 66.11
C LYS A 2 -32.41 24.75 64.90
N HIS A 3 -32.84 25.25 63.77
CA HIS A 3 -32.83 24.46 62.52
C HIS A 3 -31.45 24.50 61.90
N LEU A 4 -30.82 23.30 61.81
CA LEU A 4 -29.62 23.10 60.98
C LEU A 4 -30.10 22.76 59.56
N THR A 5 -29.81 23.63 58.59
CA THR A 5 -29.95 23.35 57.17
C THR A 5 -28.62 22.76 56.70
N SER A 6 -28.66 21.48 56.31
CA SER A 6 -27.52 20.75 55.72
C SER A 6 -27.47 21.11 54.22
N ALA A 7 -26.44 21.80 53.78
CA ALA A 7 -26.18 22.03 52.35
C ALA A 7 -25.36 20.88 51.80
N CYS A 8 -25.97 20.04 50.98
CA CYS A 8 -25.25 19.03 50.16
C CYS A 8 -24.52 19.73 49.00
N LEU A 9 -23.21 19.77 49.10
CA LEU A 9 -22.32 20.25 48.00
C LEU A 9 -22.12 19.11 47.03
N LEU A 10 -22.85 19.10 45.90
CA LEU A 10 -22.65 18.19 44.76
C LEU A 10 -21.38 18.61 44.03
N ILE A 11 -20.29 17.88 44.23
CA ILE A 11 -19.07 18.00 43.44
C ILE A 11 -19.31 17.32 42.11
N PHE A 12 -19.55 18.12 41.05
CA PHE A 12 -19.51 17.67 39.65
C PHE A 12 -18.04 17.49 39.29
N ILE A 13 -17.56 16.22 39.34
CA ILE A 13 -16.29 15.84 38.72
C ILE A 13 -16.56 15.80 37.20
N ALA A 14 -16.24 16.86 36.50
CA ALA A 14 -16.15 16.87 35.05
C ALA A 14 -14.99 15.94 34.67
N LEU A 15 -15.30 14.73 34.20
CA LEU A 15 -14.35 13.91 33.47
C LEU A 15 -14.03 14.65 32.16
N ILE A 16 -13.00 15.48 32.20
CA ILE A 16 -12.34 15.96 31.00
C ILE A 16 -11.66 14.71 30.43
N SER A 17 -12.36 14.04 29.49
CA SER A 17 -11.74 13.08 28.60
C SER A 17 -10.67 13.88 27.82
N SER A 18 -9.41 13.76 28.24
CA SER A 18 -8.28 14.27 27.49
C SER A 18 -8.30 13.55 26.13
N LEU A 19 -8.79 14.24 25.11
CA LEU A 19 -8.55 13.84 23.73
C LEU A 19 -7.03 13.74 23.59
N PRO A 20 -6.50 12.62 23.08
CA PRO A 20 -5.07 12.48 22.93
C PRO A 20 -4.57 13.63 22.06
N VAL A 21 -3.55 14.33 22.56
CA VAL A 21 -2.84 15.39 21.84
C VAL A 21 -2.36 14.79 20.52
N ARG A 22 -2.95 15.25 19.41
CA ARG A 22 -2.47 14.96 18.06
C ARG A 22 -1.01 15.39 18.00
N GLY A 23 -0.10 14.45 17.72
CA GLY A 23 1.26 14.81 17.39
C GLY A 23 1.23 15.74 16.18
N GLU A 24 1.61 16.98 16.38
CA GLU A 24 1.65 18.03 15.35
C GLU A 24 2.77 17.70 14.35
N HIS A 25 2.49 16.84 13.36
CA HIS A 25 3.26 16.84 12.14
C HIS A 25 2.69 17.89 11.20
N GLU A 26 3.12 19.15 11.38
CA GLU A 26 2.80 20.29 10.52
C GLU A 26 1.29 20.43 10.18
N GLY A 27 0.39 19.94 11.02
CA GLY A 27 -1.07 19.97 10.78
C GLY A 27 -1.56 19.06 9.64
N LYS A 28 -0.70 18.20 9.06
CA LYS A 28 -1.07 17.29 7.97
C LYS A 28 -1.53 15.94 8.50
N VAL A 29 -2.49 15.33 7.80
CA VAL A 29 -2.85 13.92 8.01
C VAL A 29 -1.71 13.03 7.52
N GLN A 30 -1.23 12.13 8.39
CA GLN A 30 -0.12 11.23 8.09
C GLN A 30 -0.64 9.87 7.60
N ILE A 31 -0.24 9.46 6.41
CA ILE A 31 -0.65 8.21 5.77
C ILE A 31 0.58 7.34 5.54
N LEU A 32 0.62 6.15 6.15
CA LEU A 32 1.70 5.19 5.98
C LEU A 32 1.28 4.08 5.02
N LEU A 33 2.12 3.82 4.02
CA LEU A 33 1.98 2.68 3.10
C LEU A 33 2.99 1.60 3.49
N LEU A 34 2.51 0.42 3.85
CA LEU A 34 3.29 -0.80 4.08
C LEU A 34 2.94 -1.82 3.00
N GLY A 35 3.96 -2.34 2.33
CA GLY A 35 3.75 -3.29 1.24
C GLY A 35 5.05 -3.80 0.61
N ASP A 36 4.88 -4.48 -0.49
CA ASP A 36 5.95 -5.07 -1.29
C ASP A 36 6.31 -4.21 -2.53
N SER A 37 6.92 -4.84 -3.55
CA SER A 37 7.31 -4.18 -4.81
C SER A 37 6.16 -3.50 -5.54
N THR A 38 4.93 -3.99 -5.37
CA THR A 38 3.74 -3.40 -6.00
C THR A 38 3.28 -2.11 -5.31
N THR A 39 3.86 -1.76 -4.18
CA THR A 39 3.65 -0.48 -3.48
C THR A 39 4.90 0.39 -3.55
N GLU A 40 6.10 -0.19 -3.42
CA GLU A 40 7.36 0.56 -3.44
C GLU A 40 7.66 1.21 -4.78
N GLY A 41 7.55 0.47 -5.89
CA GLY A 41 7.93 0.96 -7.21
C GLY A 41 9.42 1.09 -7.43
N SER A 42 10.22 0.10 -7.05
CA SER A 42 11.69 0.18 -7.13
C SER A 42 12.25 0.42 -8.53
N VAL A 43 11.67 -0.21 -9.57
CA VAL A 43 12.12 0.00 -10.96
C VAL A 43 11.73 1.39 -11.47
N PRO A 44 10.48 1.85 -11.33
CA PRO A 44 10.13 3.24 -11.63
C PRO A 44 11.03 4.25 -10.92
N ARG A 45 11.33 4.05 -9.63
CA ARG A 45 12.22 4.94 -8.85
C ARG A 45 13.63 4.98 -9.39
N ARG A 46 14.15 3.85 -9.87
CA ARG A 46 15.49 3.78 -10.45
C ARG A 46 15.57 4.43 -11.84
N LEU A 47 14.57 4.23 -12.69
CA LEU A 47 14.55 4.73 -14.06
C LEU A 47 14.09 6.18 -14.17
N LYS A 48 13.26 6.63 -13.23
CA LYS A 48 12.76 8.01 -13.10
C LYS A 48 12.83 8.48 -11.66
N PRO A 49 14.03 8.72 -11.11
CA PRO A 49 14.21 9.09 -9.71
C PRO A 49 13.52 10.42 -9.33
N GLU A 50 13.31 11.30 -10.30
CA GLU A 50 12.56 12.55 -10.12
C GLU A 50 11.05 12.35 -9.93
N GLY A 51 10.55 11.16 -10.21
CA GLY A 51 9.12 10.82 -10.07
C GLY A 51 8.21 11.41 -11.16
N PRO A 52 6.93 11.67 -10.85
CA PRO A 52 6.32 11.41 -9.54
C PRO A 52 6.16 9.93 -9.22
N HIS A 53 6.34 9.55 -7.97
CA HIS A 53 6.11 8.21 -7.45
C HIS A 53 4.73 8.10 -6.77
N LEU A 54 4.33 6.90 -6.37
CA LEU A 54 2.99 6.61 -5.83
C LEU A 54 2.57 7.60 -4.73
N GLU A 55 3.42 7.81 -3.74
CA GLU A 55 3.12 8.71 -2.61
C GLU A 55 2.91 10.15 -3.05
N GLN A 56 3.75 10.64 -3.96
CA GLN A 56 3.65 12.00 -4.49
C GLN A 56 2.39 12.20 -5.35
N VAL A 57 2.01 11.20 -6.13
CA VAL A 57 0.77 11.23 -6.91
C VAL A 57 -0.44 11.22 -5.99
N LEU A 58 -0.44 10.36 -4.96
CA LEU A 58 -1.53 10.30 -3.99
C LEU A 58 -1.70 11.63 -3.24
N GLU A 59 -0.60 12.24 -2.76
CA GLU A 59 -0.64 13.57 -2.12
C GLU A 59 -1.25 14.63 -3.03
N LYS A 60 -0.85 14.66 -4.31
CA LYS A 60 -1.40 15.61 -5.30
C LYS A 60 -2.88 15.41 -5.55
N LEU A 61 -3.33 14.14 -5.65
CA LEU A 61 -4.75 13.82 -5.85
C LEU A 61 -5.59 14.27 -4.65
N LEU A 62 -5.12 13.99 -3.43
CA LEU A 62 -5.81 14.42 -2.21
C LEU A 62 -5.82 15.94 -2.06
N ALA A 63 -4.72 16.63 -2.42
CA ALA A 63 -4.64 18.08 -2.39
C ALA A 63 -5.54 18.79 -3.42
N ALA A 64 -5.91 18.11 -4.51
CA ALA A 64 -6.82 18.63 -5.51
C ALA A 64 -8.30 18.51 -5.14
N GLU A 65 -8.63 17.72 -4.10
CA GLU A 65 -10.01 17.55 -3.62
C GLU A 65 -10.37 18.67 -2.62
N GLU A 66 -11.41 19.43 -2.93
CA GLU A 66 -11.90 20.49 -2.07
C GLU A 66 -12.38 19.98 -0.69
N GLY A 67 -12.05 20.73 0.36
CA GLY A 67 -12.47 20.42 1.72
C GLY A 67 -11.71 19.29 2.41
N LEU A 68 -10.63 18.80 1.82
CA LEU A 68 -9.74 17.85 2.49
C LEU A 68 -8.64 18.56 3.28
N PRO A 69 -8.21 17.97 4.41
CA PRO A 69 -7.02 18.43 5.11
C PRO A 69 -5.77 18.14 4.27
N ALA A 70 -4.71 18.88 4.47
CA ALA A 70 -3.41 18.56 3.90
C ALA A 70 -2.97 17.17 4.35
N CYS A 71 -2.45 16.36 3.41
CA CYS A 71 -1.98 15.02 3.67
C CYS A 71 -0.49 14.88 3.38
N HIS A 72 0.17 14.00 4.12
CA HIS A 72 1.54 13.55 3.85
C HIS A 72 1.56 12.03 3.77
N VAL A 73 2.13 11.48 2.70
CA VAL A 73 2.16 10.04 2.42
C VAL A 73 3.58 9.50 2.55
N ILE A 74 3.76 8.60 3.51
CA ILE A 74 5.03 7.93 3.79
C ILE A 74 4.98 6.55 3.16
N ASN A 75 5.81 6.29 2.14
CA ASN A 75 5.91 4.97 1.53
C ASN A 75 7.08 4.20 2.15
N SER A 76 6.77 3.29 3.08
CA SER A 76 7.73 2.42 3.75
C SER A 76 7.75 0.99 3.18
N SER A 77 7.24 0.81 1.97
CA SER A 77 7.22 -0.48 1.27
C SER A 77 8.59 -0.88 0.74
N GLN A 78 8.81 -2.17 0.48
CA GLN A 78 10.07 -2.67 -0.06
C GLN A 78 9.88 -3.86 -0.99
N SER A 79 10.57 -3.86 -2.13
CA SER A 79 10.58 -4.98 -3.08
C SER A 79 10.99 -6.30 -2.42
N GLY A 80 10.23 -7.34 -2.73
CA GLY A 80 10.47 -8.67 -2.18
C GLY A 80 10.08 -8.86 -0.72
N GLU A 81 9.46 -7.85 -0.08
CA GLU A 81 9.01 -7.91 1.30
C GLU A 81 7.79 -8.84 1.44
N TYR A 82 7.73 -9.51 2.58
CA TYR A 82 6.60 -10.27 3.10
C TYR A 82 6.54 -10.07 4.62
N ILE A 83 5.39 -10.32 5.23
CA ILE A 83 5.13 -9.90 6.62
C ILE A 83 6.18 -10.46 7.58
N ARG A 84 6.49 -11.75 7.52
CA ARG A 84 7.48 -12.36 8.42
C ARG A 84 8.85 -11.73 8.28
N ARG A 85 9.28 -11.42 7.05
CA ARG A 85 10.55 -10.72 6.82
C ARG A 85 10.54 -9.30 7.39
N LEU A 86 9.44 -8.57 7.20
CA LEU A 86 9.27 -7.22 7.75
C LEU A 86 9.48 -7.20 9.27
N LEU A 87 8.90 -8.18 9.97
CA LEU A 87 8.97 -8.31 11.42
C LEU A 87 10.34 -8.80 11.90
N ASP A 88 10.81 -9.95 11.37
CA ASP A 88 12.00 -10.64 11.88
C ASP A 88 13.32 -9.90 11.57
N LYS A 89 13.37 -9.13 10.47
CA LYS A 89 14.57 -8.36 10.11
C LYS A 89 14.62 -6.95 10.70
N GLY A 90 13.69 -6.61 11.60
CA GLY A 90 13.68 -5.33 12.30
C GLY A 90 13.43 -4.12 11.41
N ARG A 91 12.98 -4.33 10.16
CA ARG A 91 12.75 -3.23 9.22
C ARG A 91 11.54 -2.38 9.63
N TYR A 92 10.51 -3.02 10.13
CA TYR A 92 9.37 -2.29 10.68
C TYR A 92 9.78 -1.40 11.86
N GLN A 93 10.57 -1.93 12.80
CA GLN A 93 11.08 -1.17 13.95
C GLN A 93 11.91 0.04 13.53
N LYS A 94 12.65 -0.10 12.43
CA LYS A 94 13.50 0.98 11.89
C LYS A 94 12.69 2.06 11.17
N ASN A 95 11.74 1.65 10.32
CA ASN A 95 11.13 2.53 9.31
C ASN A 95 9.63 2.79 9.54
N GLY A 96 8.99 2.10 10.48
CA GLY A 96 7.56 2.19 10.73
C GLY A 96 7.20 2.51 12.17
N ALA A 97 7.71 1.73 13.13
CA ALA A 97 7.28 1.77 14.52
C ALA A 97 7.43 3.11 15.25
N LYS A 98 8.42 3.91 14.83
CA LYS A 98 8.73 5.21 15.47
C LYS A 98 8.25 6.42 14.68
N LEU A 99 7.49 6.21 13.61
CA LEU A 99 6.89 7.31 12.86
C LEU A 99 5.82 7.96 13.73
N PRO A 100 5.93 9.26 14.01
CA PRO A 100 5.00 9.92 14.90
C PRO A 100 3.70 10.32 14.18
N GLY A 101 2.59 10.33 14.91
CA GLY A 101 1.34 10.94 14.45
C GLY A 101 0.69 10.28 13.24
N ILE A 102 0.92 8.98 13.00
CA ILE A 102 0.28 8.26 11.88
C ILE A 102 -1.23 8.19 12.11
N ASP A 103 -2.00 8.62 11.11
CA ASP A 103 -3.47 8.59 11.12
C ASP A 103 -4.04 7.38 10.37
N TYR A 104 -3.41 6.97 9.28
CA TYR A 104 -3.86 5.87 8.43
C TYR A 104 -2.68 4.97 8.04
N ILE A 105 -2.88 3.66 8.12
CA ILE A 105 -1.88 2.67 7.72
C ILE A 105 -2.50 1.71 6.71
N PHE A 106 -2.08 1.78 5.46
CA PHE A 106 -2.42 0.80 4.44
C PHE A 106 -1.46 -0.37 4.50
N VAL A 107 -2.00 -1.59 4.58
CA VAL A 107 -1.23 -2.82 4.67
C VAL A 107 -1.55 -3.71 3.47
N ARG A 108 -0.61 -3.81 2.51
CA ARG A 108 -0.78 -4.60 1.28
C ARG A 108 0.35 -5.60 1.10
N TYR A 109 0.14 -6.79 1.65
CA TYR A 109 1.02 -7.96 1.55
C TYR A 109 0.25 -9.17 1.03
N GLY A 110 0.97 -10.25 0.70
CA GLY A 110 0.41 -11.51 0.26
C GLY A 110 1.11 -12.11 -0.95
N LEU A 111 1.58 -11.28 -1.92
CA LEU A 111 2.20 -11.78 -3.15
C LEU A 111 3.51 -12.53 -2.87
N ASN A 112 4.40 -11.91 -2.10
CA ASN A 112 5.65 -12.56 -1.69
C ASN A 112 5.44 -13.57 -0.57
N ASP A 113 4.46 -13.35 0.30
CA ASP A 113 4.10 -14.29 1.35
C ASP A 113 3.70 -15.63 0.74
N ARG A 114 2.79 -15.62 -0.25
CA ARG A 114 2.36 -16.82 -0.98
C ARG A 114 3.52 -17.55 -1.65
N ALA A 115 4.50 -16.83 -2.17
CA ALA A 115 5.65 -17.40 -2.86
C ALA A 115 6.73 -17.95 -1.91
N LYS A 116 6.77 -17.50 -0.65
CA LYS A 116 7.92 -17.74 0.26
C LYS A 116 7.55 -18.41 1.57
N ILE A 117 6.29 -18.34 2.00
CA ILE A 117 5.84 -18.94 3.26
C ILE A 117 5.32 -20.34 2.97
N LYS A 118 5.86 -21.32 3.70
CA LYS A 118 5.33 -22.68 3.69
C LYS A 118 3.92 -22.67 4.31
N ASP A 119 3.03 -23.52 3.80
CA ASP A 119 1.65 -23.63 4.28
C ASP A 119 0.96 -22.25 4.36
N PHE A 120 1.00 -21.54 3.23
CA PHE A 120 0.62 -20.13 3.11
C PHE A 120 -0.77 -19.83 3.68
N SER A 121 -1.77 -20.64 3.34
CA SER A 121 -3.16 -20.43 3.77
C SER A 121 -3.34 -20.50 5.30
N GLU A 122 -2.44 -21.20 6.00
CA GLU A 122 -2.45 -21.30 7.47
C GLU A 122 -1.57 -20.22 8.12
N ASN A 123 -0.38 -19.95 7.58
CA ASN A 123 0.61 -19.13 8.25
C ASN A 123 0.48 -17.62 7.90
N PHE A 124 0.05 -17.27 6.70
CA PHE A 124 -0.15 -15.87 6.32
C PHE A 124 -1.18 -15.14 7.21
N PRO A 125 -2.37 -15.73 7.55
CA PRO A 125 -3.27 -15.08 8.49
C PRO A 125 -2.65 -14.86 9.86
N LYS A 126 -1.87 -15.80 10.41
CA LYS A 126 -1.18 -15.66 11.71
C LYS A 126 -0.21 -14.50 11.69
N ASP A 127 0.63 -14.41 10.64
CA ASP A 127 1.59 -13.33 10.47
C ASP A 127 0.89 -11.98 10.33
N PHE A 128 -0.24 -11.95 9.63
CA PHE A 128 -1.00 -10.72 9.44
C PHE A 128 -1.67 -10.25 10.75
N HIS A 129 -2.23 -11.15 11.53
CA HIS A 129 -2.75 -10.85 12.89
C HIS A 129 -1.65 -10.28 13.79
N GLU A 130 -0.44 -10.88 13.76
CA GLU A 130 0.70 -10.38 14.53
C GLU A 130 1.09 -8.97 14.10
N LEU A 131 1.17 -8.70 12.78
CA LEU A 131 1.47 -7.36 12.26
C LEU A 131 0.41 -6.34 12.72
N ILE A 132 -0.88 -6.65 12.59
CA ILE A 132 -1.97 -5.76 13.03
C ILE A 132 -1.85 -5.44 14.52
N LYS A 133 -1.57 -6.45 15.36
CA LYS A 133 -1.36 -6.26 16.80
C LYS A 133 -0.20 -5.31 17.11
N ILE A 134 0.90 -5.45 16.37
CA ILE A 134 2.08 -4.57 16.52
C ILE A 134 1.72 -3.15 16.08
N LEU A 135 1.03 -2.98 14.95
CA LEU A 135 0.60 -1.68 14.44
C LEU A 135 -0.33 -0.96 15.43
N HIS A 136 -1.30 -1.66 16.00
CA HIS A 136 -2.18 -1.08 17.05
C HIS A 136 -1.40 -0.65 18.29
N LYS A 137 -0.38 -1.41 18.69
CA LYS A 137 0.46 -1.07 19.83
C LYS A 137 1.29 0.20 19.58
N ASP A 138 1.92 0.28 18.39
CA ASP A 138 2.86 1.35 18.09
C ASP A 138 2.17 2.62 17.59
N HIS A 139 0.99 2.49 16.96
CA HIS A 139 0.16 3.57 16.43
C HIS A 139 -1.30 3.43 16.89
N PRO A 140 -1.58 3.60 18.20
CA PRO A 140 -2.89 3.30 18.77
C PRO A 140 -4.03 4.17 18.25
N GLN A 141 -3.72 5.31 17.63
CA GLN A 141 -4.71 6.23 17.04
C GLN A 141 -4.89 6.01 15.53
N ALA A 142 -4.03 5.21 14.89
CA ALA A 142 -4.09 5.00 13.46
C ALA A 142 -5.25 4.08 13.06
N LEU A 143 -5.92 4.41 11.97
CA LEU A 143 -6.83 3.49 11.31
C LEU A 143 -6.02 2.54 10.42
N ILE A 144 -5.98 1.27 10.79
CA ILE A 144 -5.32 0.23 10.00
C ILE A 144 -6.29 -0.23 8.91
N ILE A 145 -5.81 -0.25 7.66
CA ILE A 145 -6.58 -0.55 6.45
C ILE A 145 -5.92 -1.72 5.72
N PRO A 146 -6.31 -2.97 6.01
CA PRO A 146 -5.93 -4.11 5.19
C PRO A 146 -6.35 -3.87 3.75
N THR A 147 -5.43 -4.08 2.80
CA THR A 147 -5.64 -3.79 1.38
C THR A 147 -5.46 -5.05 0.57
N THR A 148 -6.40 -5.35 -0.33
CA THR A 148 -6.28 -6.48 -1.26
C THR A 148 -5.10 -6.27 -2.22
N VAL A 149 -4.51 -7.37 -2.72
CA VAL A 149 -3.49 -7.28 -3.77
C VAL A 149 -4.16 -6.98 -5.12
N ILE A 150 -3.39 -6.35 -6.02
CA ILE A 150 -3.81 -6.12 -7.40
C ILE A 150 -3.70 -7.41 -8.22
N PRO A 151 -4.34 -7.51 -9.41
CA PRO A 151 -4.07 -8.59 -10.37
C PRO A 151 -2.57 -8.65 -10.70
N PHE A 152 -1.90 -9.74 -10.31
CA PHE A 152 -0.43 -9.82 -10.43
C PHE A 152 0.04 -11.05 -11.23
N SER A 153 -0.27 -12.27 -10.81
CA SER A 153 0.13 -13.49 -11.50
C SER A 153 -1.03 -14.10 -12.27
N ASN A 154 -1.89 -14.82 -11.57
CA ASN A 154 -3.15 -15.34 -12.10
C ASN A 154 -4.29 -14.96 -11.14
N GLU A 155 -5.52 -15.11 -11.63
CA GLU A 155 -6.70 -14.72 -10.87
C GLU A 155 -6.90 -15.56 -9.61
N GLU A 156 -6.65 -16.86 -9.69
CA GLU A 156 -6.80 -17.80 -8.58
C GLU A 156 -5.86 -17.44 -7.41
N ALA A 157 -4.59 -17.17 -7.70
CA ALA A 157 -3.61 -16.77 -6.70
C ALA A 157 -3.99 -15.42 -6.04
N SER A 158 -4.43 -14.46 -6.84
CA SER A 158 -4.88 -13.16 -6.32
C SER A 158 -6.14 -13.32 -5.46
N LYS A 159 -7.07 -14.19 -5.88
CA LYS A 159 -8.30 -14.48 -5.12
C LYS A 159 -7.97 -15.12 -3.78
N GLU A 160 -7.12 -16.15 -3.75
CA GLU A 160 -6.69 -16.82 -2.51
C GLU A 160 -6.13 -15.80 -1.50
N ILE A 161 -5.19 -14.95 -1.93
CA ILE A 161 -4.60 -13.92 -1.07
C ILE A 161 -5.68 -12.97 -0.55
N ASN A 162 -6.53 -12.47 -1.45
CA ASN A 162 -7.55 -11.47 -1.12
C ASN A 162 -8.62 -12.02 -0.16
N ASP A 163 -8.98 -13.29 -0.29
CA ASP A 163 -9.90 -13.94 0.63
C ASP A 163 -9.31 -14.07 2.04
N LEU A 164 -8.02 -14.41 2.16
CA LEU A 164 -7.32 -14.45 3.44
C LEU A 164 -7.18 -13.05 4.06
N VAL A 165 -6.88 -12.01 3.26
CA VAL A 165 -6.87 -10.61 3.73
C VAL A 165 -8.23 -10.21 4.30
N ARG A 166 -9.33 -10.53 3.60
CA ARG A 166 -10.69 -10.23 4.06
C ARG A 166 -11.05 -11.03 5.33
N GLN A 167 -10.62 -12.29 5.40
CA GLN A 167 -10.82 -13.13 6.61
C GLN A 167 -10.16 -12.50 7.84
N VAL A 168 -8.87 -12.12 7.74
CA VAL A 168 -8.13 -11.48 8.83
C VAL A 168 -8.78 -10.14 9.20
N ALA A 169 -9.09 -9.30 8.23
CA ALA A 169 -9.74 -8.01 8.48
C ALA A 169 -11.08 -8.16 9.20
N LYS A 170 -11.90 -9.17 8.83
CA LYS A 170 -13.16 -9.46 9.49
C LYS A 170 -12.94 -9.88 10.96
N ALA A 171 -11.95 -10.72 11.22
CA ALA A 171 -11.61 -11.17 12.59
C ALA A 171 -11.13 -9.99 13.46
N GLU A 172 -10.35 -9.08 12.90
CA GLU A 172 -9.86 -7.86 13.57
C GLU A 172 -10.87 -6.69 13.56
N LYS A 173 -12.06 -6.88 12.97
CA LYS A 173 -13.11 -5.85 12.81
C LYS A 173 -12.61 -4.60 12.04
N LEU A 174 -11.71 -4.78 11.10
CA LEU A 174 -11.16 -3.75 10.24
C LEU A 174 -11.92 -3.67 8.90
N LYS A 175 -11.97 -2.47 8.34
CA LYS A 175 -12.50 -2.27 6.98
C LYS A 175 -11.40 -2.55 5.96
N VAL A 176 -11.71 -3.35 4.95
CA VAL A 176 -10.80 -3.65 3.84
C VAL A 176 -10.92 -2.57 2.78
N PHE A 177 -9.79 -2.11 2.27
CA PHE A 177 -9.72 -1.43 0.98
C PHE A 177 -9.56 -2.47 -0.12
N ASP A 178 -10.62 -2.72 -0.88
CA ASP A 178 -10.58 -3.64 -2.02
C ASP A 178 -10.14 -2.92 -3.28
N ILE A 179 -8.82 -2.89 -3.52
CA ILE A 179 -8.26 -2.25 -4.72
C ILE A 179 -8.35 -3.12 -5.97
N TYR A 180 -8.55 -4.44 -5.81
CA TYR A 180 -8.52 -5.41 -6.91
C TYR A 180 -9.47 -5.05 -8.06
N PRO A 181 -10.77 -4.78 -7.83
CA PRO A 181 -11.72 -4.51 -8.91
C PRO A 181 -11.36 -3.27 -9.72
N GLY A 182 -10.95 -2.18 -9.04
CA GLY A 182 -10.57 -0.93 -9.71
C GLY A 182 -9.36 -1.09 -10.61
N TYR A 183 -8.33 -1.80 -10.13
CA TYR A 183 -7.13 -2.09 -10.93
C TYR A 183 -7.43 -3.07 -12.08
N ALA A 184 -8.21 -4.12 -11.83
CA ALA A 184 -8.62 -5.08 -12.85
C ALA A 184 -9.36 -4.39 -14.00
N LYS A 185 -10.30 -3.50 -13.68
CA LYS A 185 -11.01 -2.69 -14.68
C LYS A 185 -10.06 -1.82 -15.52
N ALA A 186 -9.06 -1.21 -14.90
CA ALA A 186 -8.08 -0.42 -15.63
C ALA A 186 -7.22 -1.28 -16.59
N LEU A 187 -6.94 -2.54 -16.23
CA LEU A 187 -6.23 -3.48 -17.10
C LEU A 187 -6.99 -3.85 -18.38
N GLU A 188 -8.33 -3.80 -18.37
CA GLU A 188 -9.16 -4.09 -19.56
C GLU A 188 -8.86 -3.13 -20.71
N ASN A 189 -8.43 -1.91 -20.42
CA ASN A 189 -8.15 -0.85 -21.41
C ASN A 189 -6.70 -0.86 -21.92
N GLY A 190 -5.86 -1.77 -21.47
CA GLY A 190 -4.48 -1.86 -21.93
C GLY A 190 -3.53 -2.44 -20.87
N PRO A 191 -3.50 -3.76 -20.72
CA PRO A 191 -2.70 -4.40 -19.66
C PRO A 191 -1.21 -4.08 -19.78
N ASN A 192 -0.67 -3.97 -21.00
CA ASN A 192 0.74 -3.68 -21.23
C ASN A 192 1.10 -2.23 -20.86
N MET A 193 0.14 -1.32 -20.94
CA MET A 193 0.32 0.09 -20.56
C MET A 193 0.52 0.28 -19.05
N LEU A 194 0.02 -0.65 -18.23
CA LEU A 194 0.08 -0.55 -16.77
C LEU A 194 1.24 -1.31 -16.13
N ASN A 195 1.95 -2.15 -16.90
CA ASN A 195 2.97 -3.03 -16.38
C ASN A 195 4.37 -2.66 -16.88
N TYR A 196 5.37 -2.69 -16.01
CA TYR A 196 6.72 -2.87 -16.47
C TYR A 196 7.05 -4.35 -16.53
N ARG A 197 8.00 -4.70 -17.40
CA ARG A 197 8.40 -6.09 -17.63
C ARG A 197 9.90 -6.23 -17.55
N ARG A 198 10.33 -7.41 -17.17
CA ARG A 198 11.74 -7.82 -17.17
C ARG A 198 11.86 -9.06 -18.02
N TYR A 199 12.19 -8.89 -19.29
CA TYR A 199 12.26 -10.00 -20.23
C TYR A 199 13.71 -10.46 -20.43
N PRO A 200 14.01 -11.78 -20.42
CA PRO A 200 15.36 -12.29 -20.62
C PRO A 200 15.90 -11.88 -22.00
N LEU A 201 17.11 -11.26 -22.02
CA LEU A 201 17.71 -10.79 -23.26
C LEU A 201 18.03 -11.95 -24.23
N ASP A 202 18.44 -13.10 -23.69
CA ASP A 202 18.73 -14.31 -24.45
C ASP A 202 17.54 -14.93 -25.19
N LYS A 203 16.33 -14.48 -24.87
CA LYS A 203 15.09 -14.88 -25.56
C LYS A 203 14.66 -13.89 -26.65
N ILE A 204 15.40 -12.80 -26.82
CA ILE A 204 15.20 -11.82 -27.88
C ILE A 204 16.18 -12.12 -29.01
N PRO A 205 15.81 -11.94 -30.30
CA PRO A 205 16.74 -12.14 -31.41
C PRO A 205 18.01 -11.29 -31.26
N GLU A 206 19.18 -11.89 -31.48
CA GLU A 206 20.51 -11.30 -31.25
C GLU A 206 20.69 -9.97 -31.99
N SER A 207 20.08 -9.82 -33.17
CA SER A 207 20.12 -8.60 -33.98
C SER A 207 19.61 -7.34 -33.25
N PHE A 208 18.86 -7.49 -32.14
CA PHE A 208 18.35 -6.38 -31.34
C PHE A 208 19.17 -6.13 -30.07
N HIS A 209 20.13 -6.98 -29.70
CA HIS A 209 20.83 -6.90 -28.43
C HIS A 209 21.58 -5.58 -28.23
N GLU A 210 22.33 -5.10 -29.24
CA GLU A 210 23.06 -3.83 -29.16
C GLU A 210 22.10 -2.63 -28.99
N TRP A 211 20.98 -2.63 -29.71
CA TRP A 211 19.97 -1.57 -29.57
C TRP A 211 19.31 -1.57 -28.18
N LEU A 212 19.08 -2.75 -27.59
CA LEU A 212 18.47 -2.88 -26.29
C LEU A 212 19.42 -2.71 -25.12
N LYS A 213 20.74 -2.69 -25.38
CA LYS A 213 21.79 -2.62 -24.34
C LYS A 213 21.58 -1.55 -23.26
N PRO A 214 21.10 -0.33 -23.57
CA PRO A 214 20.82 0.68 -22.56
C PRO A 214 19.70 0.32 -21.58
N ARG A 215 18.84 -0.64 -21.94
CA ARG A 215 17.71 -1.12 -21.14
C ARG A 215 18.00 -2.44 -20.42
N VAL A 216 19.22 -2.98 -20.57
CA VAL A 216 19.57 -4.29 -19.99
C VAL A 216 20.13 -4.14 -18.58
N ASN A 217 19.54 -4.88 -17.65
CA ASN A 217 20.00 -5.00 -16.27
C ASN A 217 19.97 -6.47 -15.85
N GLY A 218 21.11 -7.01 -15.41
CA GLY A 218 21.21 -8.39 -14.97
C GLY A 218 20.76 -9.42 -16.01
N GLY A 219 21.09 -9.18 -17.32
CA GLY A 219 20.71 -10.06 -18.42
C GLY A 219 19.24 -9.97 -18.84
N ARG A 220 18.49 -9.01 -18.31
CA ARG A 220 17.08 -8.78 -18.65
C ARG A 220 16.86 -7.38 -19.22
N VAL A 221 16.02 -7.29 -20.23
CA VAL A 221 15.53 -6.01 -20.76
C VAL A 221 14.42 -5.50 -19.84
N GLU A 222 14.52 -4.25 -19.40
CA GLU A 222 13.51 -3.57 -18.61
C GLU A 222 12.65 -2.65 -19.47
N ILE A 223 11.33 -2.88 -19.42
CA ILE A 223 10.35 -2.24 -20.29
C ILE A 223 9.29 -1.57 -19.42
N MET A 224 9.15 -0.25 -19.53
CA MET A 224 8.25 0.55 -18.68
C MET A 224 6.88 0.85 -19.32
N ASP A 225 6.73 0.52 -20.61
CA ASP A 225 5.58 0.86 -21.42
C ASP A 225 5.33 -0.21 -22.49
N ASN A 226 4.57 0.12 -23.52
CA ASN A 226 4.27 -0.75 -24.66
C ASN A 226 5.12 -0.50 -25.90
N GLU A 227 6.16 0.32 -25.79
CA GLU A 227 7.00 0.74 -26.94
C GLU A 227 7.58 -0.43 -27.74
N LEU A 228 7.94 -1.52 -27.05
CA LEU A 228 8.53 -2.69 -27.68
C LEU A 228 7.52 -3.79 -28.05
N ASP A 229 6.24 -3.61 -27.73
CA ASP A 229 5.23 -4.66 -27.91
C ASP A 229 4.98 -5.00 -29.38
N ALA A 230 5.09 -4.03 -30.28
CA ALA A 230 4.96 -4.26 -31.72
C ALA A 230 6.03 -5.21 -32.26
N LEU A 231 7.23 -5.17 -31.67
CA LEU A 231 8.37 -6.00 -32.05
C LEU A 231 8.39 -7.35 -31.35
N PHE A 232 8.12 -7.38 -30.06
CA PHE A 232 8.37 -8.53 -29.20
C PHE A 232 7.10 -9.10 -28.51
N GLY A 233 5.94 -8.47 -28.68
CA GLY A 233 4.69 -8.89 -28.04
C GLY A 233 4.26 -10.32 -28.37
N HIS A 234 4.75 -10.86 -29.50
CA HIS A 234 4.54 -12.25 -29.91
C HIS A 234 5.42 -13.27 -29.16
N LEU A 235 6.45 -12.82 -28.43
CA LEU A 235 7.36 -13.72 -27.72
C LEU A 235 6.68 -14.36 -26.51
N PRO A 236 6.88 -15.67 -26.28
CA PRO A 236 6.27 -16.38 -25.16
C PRO A 236 6.65 -15.75 -23.80
N GLY A 237 5.66 -15.39 -23.01
CA GLY A 237 5.86 -14.79 -21.68
C GLY A 237 6.26 -13.33 -21.68
N TRP A 238 6.17 -12.62 -22.81
CA TRP A 238 6.46 -11.18 -22.91
C TRP A 238 5.69 -10.33 -21.90
N THR A 239 4.43 -10.68 -21.63
CA THR A 239 3.54 -10.00 -20.67
C THR A 239 3.43 -10.72 -19.33
N GLY A 240 4.36 -11.64 -19.01
CA GLY A 240 4.29 -12.47 -17.81
C GLY A 240 4.64 -11.75 -16.51
N ASP A 241 5.47 -10.70 -16.55
CA ASP A 241 5.76 -9.87 -15.37
C ASP A 241 4.74 -8.72 -15.31
N ARG A 242 3.95 -8.71 -14.24
CA ARG A 242 2.83 -7.77 -14.06
C ARG A 242 3.07 -6.74 -12.97
N HIS A 243 4.31 -6.41 -12.67
CA HIS A 243 4.56 -5.29 -11.77
C HIS A 243 3.99 -4.00 -12.38
N PRO A 244 3.40 -3.11 -11.56
CA PRO A 244 2.96 -1.80 -12.06
C PRO A 244 4.13 -0.99 -12.62
N ASN A 245 3.91 -0.32 -13.74
CA ASN A 245 4.75 0.78 -14.21
C ASN A 245 4.23 2.12 -13.65
N LEU A 246 4.70 3.25 -14.16
CA LEU A 246 4.24 4.57 -13.67
C LEU A 246 2.73 4.75 -13.85
N ALA A 247 2.15 4.31 -14.97
CA ALA A 247 0.70 4.37 -15.20
C ALA A 247 -0.06 3.46 -14.23
N GLY A 248 0.44 2.25 -13.97
CA GLY A 248 -0.13 1.34 -12.98
C GLY A 248 -0.11 1.92 -11.56
N TYR A 249 0.97 2.61 -11.16
CA TYR A 249 1.00 3.32 -9.88
C TYR A 249 0.03 4.49 -9.82
N ASN A 250 -0.21 5.18 -10.93
CA ASN A 250 -1.26 6.21 -10.99
C ASN A 250 -2.65 5.61 -10.75
N VAL A 251 -2.96 4.44 -11.29
CA VAL A 251 -4.22 3.73 -10.99
C VAL A 251 -4.32 3.41 -9.51
N ILE A 252 -3.25 2.88 -8.90
CA ILE A 252 -3.22 2.61 -7.46
C ILE A 252 -3.46 3.89 -6.65
N ALA A 253 -2.82 5.01 -7.01
CA ALA A 253 -3.01 6.29 -6.34
C ALA A 253 -4.46 6.80 -6.46
N VAL A 254 -5.05 6.74 -7.66
CA VAL A 254 -6.44 7.16 -7.92
C VAL A 254 -7.43 6.34 -7.09
N GLU A 255 -7.30 5.02 -7.09
CA GLU A 255 -8.20 4.16 -6.30
C GLU A 255 -8.01 4.39 -4.79
N THR A 256 -6.78 4.63 -4.33
CA THR A 256 -6.50 4.96 -2.92
C THR A 256 -7.09 6.32 -2.55
N ALA A 257 -6.97 7.34 -3.40
CA ALA A 257 -7.57 8.65 -3.19
C ALA A 257 -9.10 8.55 -3.12
N LYS A 258 -9.73 7.84 -4.05
CA LYS A 258 -11.20 7.60 -4.04
C LYS A 258 -11.66 6.93 -2.74
N TYR A 259 -10.89 5.98 -2.21
CA TYR A 259 -11.19 5.33 -0.95
C TYR A 259 -11.06 6.26 0.25
N LEU A 260 -10.02 7.09 0.28
CA LEU A 260 -9.73 7.99 1.40
C LEU A 260 -10.61 9.24 1.44
N THR A 261 -10.97 9.83 0.29
CA THR A 261 -11.71 11.09 0.19
C THR A 261 -12.97 11.12 1.08
N PRO A 262 -13.89 10.15 1.05
CA PRO A 262 -15.06 10.17 1.92
C PRO A 262 -14.69 10.05 3.40
N ILE A 263 -13.64 9.32 3.75
CA ILE A 263 -13.18 9.13 5.14
C ILE A 263 -12.64 10.45 5.69
N LEU A 264 -11.83 11.15 4.90
CA LEU A 264 -11.22 12.42 5.27
C LEU A 264 -12.25 13.54 5.38
N LYS A 265 -13.27 13.59 4.49
CA LYS A 265 -14.36 14.57 4.56
C LYS A 265 -15.16 14.48 5.86
N VAL A 266 -15.48 13.28 6.32
CA VAL A 266 -16.18 13.08 7.61
C VAL A 266 -15.35 13.56 8.79
N ARG A 267 -14.02 13.46 8.72
CA ARG A 267 -13.12 13.89 9.80
C ARG A 267 -12.94 15.41 9.85
N SER A 268 -13.22 16.12 8.78
CA SER A 268 -13.06 17.57 8.67
C SER A 268 -14.28 18.37 9.14
N GLN A 269 -15.40 17.67 9.37
CA GLN A 269 -16.66 18.19 9.94
C GLN A 269 -16.66 18.01 11.46
#